data_42bd03a9168a656811091d86e9aa1636
#
_entry.id   42bd03a9168a656811091d86e9aa1636
#
_cell.length_a   1.000
_cell.length_b   1.000
_cell.length_c   1.000
_cell.angle_alpha   90.00
_cell.angle_beta   90.00
_cell.angle_gamma   90.00
#
_symmetry.space_group_name_H-M   'P 1'
#
loop_
_entity.id
_entity.type
_entity.pdbx_description
1 polymer ?
#
loop_
_entity_poly.entity_id
_entity_poly.type
_entity_poly.pdbx_seq_one_letter_code
_entity_poly.pdbx_strand_id
1 'polypeptide(L)'
;CGNSRKVMDLADFVTRQGDTAGGNAARFVLGLPLEKMPPEQANAMAKGLPKPGIITCIRCPKGCRVMLGADGKTEGNACPKGEEYALQEAKAPKRVLTTTLKNAAGKLVPVKTSAGVPKETLLWCMDVVRGLPPIPEGLHCGKVAVSDPFGLGVDLVVTGDQ
;
A
#
# COMPACT_ATOMS: atom_id res chain seq x y z
N CYS A 1 -10.38 13.30 11.36
CA CYS A 1 -11.65 12.73 11.87
C CYS A 1 -12.60 12.60 10.71
N GLY A 2 -12.56 11.49 9.96
CA GLY A 2 -13.48 11.21 8.89
C GLY A 2 -14.81 10.73 9.46
N ASN A 3 -15.92 11.38 9.10
CA ASN A 3 -17.25 10.91 9.39
C ASN A 3 -17.50 9.58 8.65
N SER A 4 -17.37 8.48 9.33
CA SER A 4 -17.76 7.18 8.82
C SER A 4 -19.30 7.05 8.94
N ARG A 5 -19.99 6.88 7.81
CA ARG A 5 -21.43 6.60 7.79
C ARG A 5 -21.79 5.19 8.25
N LYS A 6 -20.79 4.34 8.50
CA LYS A 6 -20.95 2.97 8.99
C LYS A 6 -20.00 2.74 10.17
N VAL A 7 -20.42 3.19 11.33
CA VAL A 7 -19.64 3.07 12.57
C VAL A 7 -19.30 1.63 12.92
N MET A 8 -20.17 0.67 12.61
CA MET A 8 -19.93 -0.76 12.87
C MET A 8 -18.80 -1.35 11.99
N ASP A 9 -18.77 -1.03 10.70
CA ASP A 9 -17.72 -1.52 9.79
C ASP A 9 -16.33 -0.96 10.16
N LEU A 10 -16.29 0.24 10.75
CA LEU A 10 -15.03 0.86 11.19
C LEU A 10 -14.53 0.24 12.49
N ALA A 11 -15.42 -0.07 13.42
CA ALA A 11 -15.06 -0.70 14.69
C ALA A 11 -14.47 -2.11 14.46
N ASP A 12 -15.11 -2.92 13.63
CA ASP A 12 -14.62 -4.25 13.27
C ASP A 12 -13.27 -4.20 12.53
N PHE A 13 -13.11 -3.23 11.63
CA PHE A 13 -11.86 -3.02 10.90
C PHE A 13 -10.72 -2.57 11.82
N VAL A 14 -10.97 -1.60 12.70
CA VAL A 14 -10.00 -1.10 13.69
C VAL A 14 -9.65 -2.19 14.71
N THR A 15 -10.62 -2.99 15.16
CA THR A 15 -10.40 -4.10 16.10
C THR A 15 -9.52 -5.17 15.46
N ARG A 16 -9.81 -5.60 14.23
CA ARG A 16 -8.98 -6.59 13.51
C ARG A 16 -7.58 -6.08 13.21
N GLN A 17 -7.43 -4.81 12.87
CA GLN A 17 -6.10 -4.20 12.70
C GLN A 17 -5.38 -4.09 14.04
N GLY A 18 -6.09 -3.75 15.11
CA GLY A 18 -5.56 -3.72 16.47
C GLY A 18 -5.07 -5.09 16.94
N ASP A 19 -5.84 -6.13 16.69
CA ASP A 19 -5.48 -7.51 17.04
C ASP A 19 -4.25 -7.99 16.24
N THR A 20 -4.20 -7.70 14.93
CA THR A 20 -3.04 -8.06 14.09
C THR A 20 -1.80 -7.26 14.48
N ALA A 21 -1.96 -5.96 14.75
CA ALA A 21 -0.85 -5.10 15.19
C ALA A 21 -0.35 -5.49 16.59
N GLY A 22 -1.26 -5.80 17.50
CA GLY A 22 -0.92 -6.30 18.85
C GLY A 22 -0.24 -7.66 18.78
N GLY A 23 -0.76 -8.58 17.98
CA GLY A 23 -0.17 -9.89 17.73
C GLY A 23 1.23 -9.80 17.12
N ASN A 24 1.42 -8.93 16.13
CA ASN A 24 2.71 -8.70 15.48
C ASN A 24 3.71 -7.99 16.39
N ALA A 25 3.25 -7.05 17.26
CA ALA A 25 4.11 -6.44 18.27
C ALA A 25 4.60 -7.48 19.29
N ALA A 26 3.73 -8.36 19.75
CA ALA A 26 4.12 -9.46 20.64
C ALA A 26 5.09 -10.45 19.96
N ARG A 27 4.85 -10.80 18.69
CA ARG A 27 5.74 -11.66 17.91
C ARG A 27 7.10 -11.00 17.69
N PHE A 28 7.15 -9.70 17.44
CA PHE A 28 8.39 -8.94 17.31
C PHE A 28 9.23 -8.99 18.60
N VAL A 29 8.60 -8.76 19.77
CA VAL A 29 9.27 -8.85 21.08
C VAL A 29 9.81 -10.26 21.36
N LEU A 30 9.10 -11.30 20.90
CA LEU A 30 9.46 -12.70 21.08
C LEU A 30 10.42 -13.22 19.97
N GLY A 31 10.82 -12.39 19.02
CA GLY A 31 11.66 -12.81 17.88
C GLY A 31 10.98 -13.80 16.93
N LEU A 32 9.65 -13.88 16.93
CA LEU A 32 8.89 -14.76 16.06
C LEU A 32 8.62 -14.09 14.70
N PRO A 33 8.46 -14.87 13.62
CA PRO A 33 8.10 -14.31 12.31
C PRO A 33 6.76 -13.61 12.39
N LEU A 34 6.67 -12.43 11.75
CA LEU A 34 5.44 -11.64 11.68
C LEU A 34 4.37 -12.39 10.88
N GLU A 35 3.13 -12.27 11.30
CA GLU A 35 2.01 -12.84 10.59
C GLU A 35 1.78 -12.11 9.28
N LYS A 36 1.88 -12.82 8.17
CA LYS A 36 1.60 -12.27 6.83
C LYS A 36 0.10 -12.11 6.65
N MET A 37 -0.32 -11.00 6.10
CA MET A 37 -1.74 -10.83 5.73
C MET A 37 -2.07 -11.86 4.65
N PRO A 38 -3.13 -12.67 4.82
CA PRO A 38 -3.56 -13.60 3.80
C PRO A 38 -3.89 -12.83 2.51
N PRO A 39 -3.41 -13.26 1.34
CA PRO A 39 -3.69 -12.60 0.05
C PRO A 39 -5.19 -12.50 -0.26
N GLU A 40 -6.01 -13.34 0.33
CA GLU A 40 -7.48 -13.29 0.23
C GLU A 40 -8.07 -12.02 0.87
N GLN A 41 -7.51 -11.53 1.99
CA GLN A 41 -7.98 -10.29 2.64
C GLN A 41 -7.60 -9.05 1.83
N ALA A 42 -6.42 -9.03 1.21
CA ALA A 42 -6.01 -7.98 0.31
C ALA A 42 -6.89 -7.93 -0.97
N ASN A 43 -7.33 -9.09 -1.47
CA ASN A 43 -8.19 -9.21 -2.64
C ASN A 43 -9.70 -9.05 -2.34
N ALA A 44 -10.16 -9.40 -1.14
CA ALA A 44 -11.56 -9.21 -0.74
C ALA A 44 -11.96 -7.73 -0.64
N MET A 45 -10.99 -6.85 -0.29
CA MET A 45 -11.20 -5.40 -0.27
C MET A 45 -11.31 -4.77 -1.67
N ALA A 46 -10.84 -5.46 -2.72
CA ALA A 46 -10.87 -5.00 -4.11
C ALA A 46 -12.20 -5.29 -4.84
N LYS A 47 -13.12 -6.03 -4.26
CA LYS A 47 -14.36 -6.53 -4.93
C LYS A 47 -15.59 -5.62 -4.78
N GLY A 48 -15.45 -4.41 -4.27
CA GLY A 48 -16.57 -3.45 -4.21
C GLY A 48 -16.86 -2.80 -5.57
N LEU A 49 -18.14 -2.51 -5.86
CA LEU A 49 -18.51 -1.58 -6.92
C LEU A 49 -17.80 -0.24 -6.70
N PRO A 50 -17.36 0.46 -7.78
CA PRO A 50 -16.70 1.74 -7.63
C PRO A 50 -17.62 2.70 -6.87
N LYS A 51 -17.09 3.33 -5.81
CA LYS A 51 -17.86 4.31 -5.05
C LYS A 51 -18.04 5.55 -5.93
N PRO A 52 -19.29 6.01 -6.16
CA PRO A 52 -19.53 7.23 -6.91
C PRO A 52 -18.86 8.42 -6.22
N GLY A 53 -18.24 9.31 -6.98
CA GLY A 53 -17.55 10.45 -6.43
C GLY A 53 -16.71 11.22 -7.45
N ILE A 54 -16.08 12.28 -6.99
CA ILE A 54 -15.15 13.07 -7.79
C ILE A 54 -13.72 12.64 -7.46
N ILE A 55 -12.98 12.23 -8.47
CA ILE A 55 -11.59 11.79 -8.38
C ILE A 55 -10.71 12.76 -9.16
N THR A 56 -9.69 13.30 -8.53
CA THR A 56 -8.69 14.13 -9.22
C THR A 56 -7.64 13.23 -9.87
N CYS A 57 -7.56 13.26 -11.21
CA CYS A 57 -6.56 12.51 -11.95
C CYS A 57 -5.17 13.13 -11.76
N ILE A 58 -4.18 12.31 -11.38
CA ILE A 58 -2.79 12.73 -11.14
C ILE A 58 -1.82 12.26 -12.23
N ARG A 59 -2.34 11.73 -13.37
CA ARG A 59 -1.50 11.20 -14.45
C ARG A 59 -0.73 12.27 -15.23
N CYS A 60 -1.16 13.54 -15.15
CA CYS A 60 -0.47 14.68 -15.76
C CYS A 60 -0.81 15.97 -14.99
N PRO A 61 -0.10 17.08 -15.23
CA PRO A 61 -0.29 18.35 -14.52
C PRO A 61 -1.69 18.97 -14.68
N LYS A 62 -2.48 18.53 -15.68
CA LYS A 62 -3.83 19.07 -15.92
C LYS A 62 -4.79 18.86 -14.74
N GLY A 63 -4.62 17.76 -13.97
CA GLY A 63 -5.39 17.53 -12.75
C GLY A 63 -6.90 17.45 -12.99
N CYS A 64 -7.36 16.71 -14.02
CA CYS A 64 -8.78 16.60 -14.35
C CYS A 64 -9.58 16.08 -13.15
N ARG A 65 -10.72 16.75 -12.86
CA ARG A 65 -11.69 16.27 -11.89
C ARG A 65 -12.66 15.34 -12.62
N VAL A 66 -12.47 14.05 -12.43
CA VAL A 66 -13.28 13.01 -13.07
C VAL A 66 -14.41 12.62 -12.12
N MET A 67 -15.64 12.82 -12.57
CA MET A 67 -16.83 12.33 -11.88
C MET A 67 -17.07 10.88 -12.26
N LEU A 68 -17.27 10.04 -11.26
CA LEU A 68 -17.63 8.64 -11.44
C LEU A 68 -19.08 8.44 -10.99
N GLY A 69 -19.93 8.03 -11.94
CA GLY A 69 -21.33 7.70 -11.67
C GLY A 69 -21.50 6.33 -11.01
N ALA A 70 -22.66 6.08 -10.44
CA ALA A 70 -23.01 4.78 -9.88
C ALA A 70 -23.11 3.68 -10.96
N ASP A 71 -23.32 4.07 -12.21
CA ASP A 71 -23.33 3.18 -13.38
C ASP A 71 -21.91 2.85 -13.92
N GLY A 72 -20.87 3.41 -13.29
CA GLY A 72 -19.48 3.21 -13.69
C GLY A 72 -19.01 4.12 -14.83
N LYS A 73 -19.86 5.03 -15.32
CA LYS A 73 -19.47 6.02 -16.33
C LYS A 73 -18.64 7.12 -15.70
N THR A 74 -17.69 7.63 -16.48
CA THR A 74 -16.81 8.72 -16.08
C THR A 74 -17.04 9.94 -16.95
N GLU A 75 -17.03 11.13 -16.32
CA GLU A 75 -17.14 12.42 -16.98
C GLU A 75 -16.08 13.38 -16.45
N GLY A 76 -15.67 14.35 -17.30
CA GLY A 76 -14.68 15.37 -16.91
C GLY A 76 -13.22 14.97 -17.14
N ASN A 77 -12.96 13.77 -17.67
CA ASN A 77 -11.63 13.37 -18.11
C ASN A 77 -11.30 13.99 -19.47
N ALA A 78 -10.09 14.57 -19.61
CA ALA A 78 -9.63 15.12 -20.89
C ALA A 78 -9.00 14.07 -21.82
N CYS A 79 -8.77 12.85 -21.33
CA CYS A 79 -8.17 11.77 -22.09
C CYS A 79 -8.52 10.39 -21.47
N PRO A 80 -8.35 9.28 -22.22
CA PRO A 80 -8.65 7.93 -21.74
C PRO A 80 -7.87 7.53 -20.47
N LYS A 81 -6.63 8.03 -20.29
CA LYS A 81 -5.83 7.77 -19.09
C LYS A 81 -6.47 8.32 -17.80
N GLY A 82 -7.26 9.38 -17.91
CA GLY A 82 -8.00 9.94 -16.78
C GLY A 82 -9.15 9.05 -16.34
N GLU A 83 -9.87 8.48 -17.30
CA GLU A 83 -10.92 7.50 -17.06
C GLU A 83 -10.36 6.23 -16.40
N GLU A 84 -9.31 5.63 -17.02
CA GLU A 84 -8.63 4.45 -16.48
C GLU A 84 -8.18 4.68 -15.04
N TYR A 85 -7.55 5.82 -14.77
CA TYR A 85 -7.11 6.19 -13.43
C TYR A 85 -8.27 6.27 -12.44
N ALA A 86 -9.38 6.94 -12.82
CA ALA A 86 -10.52 7.10 -11.95
C ALA A 86 -11.19 5.76 -11.61
N LEU A 87 -11.35 4.89 -12.60
CA LEU A 87 -11.89 3.56 -12.40
C LEU A 87 -10.98 2.70 -11.50
N GLN A 88 -9.67 2.75 -11.72
CA GLN A 88 -8.70 2.03 -10.88
C GLN A 88 -8.70 2.55 -9.44
N GLU A 89 -8.68 3.87 -9.26
CA GLU A 89 -8.68 4.50 -7.94
C GLU A 89 -9.96 4.20 -7.15
N ALA A 90 -11.10 4.10 -7.84
CA ALA A 90 -12.36 3.79 -7.21
C ALA A 90 -12.52 2.31 -6.84
N LYS A 91 -11.96 1.40 -7.63
CA LYS A 91 -12.09 -0.05 -7.42
C LYS A 91 -11.00 -0.61 -6.50
N ALA A 92 -9.76 -0.31 -6.79
CA ALA A 92 -8.59 -0.89 -6.12
C ALA A 92 -7.42 0.10 -6.14
N PRO A 93 -7.46 1.14 -5.31
CA PRO A 93 -6.39 2.12 -5.24
C PRO A 93 -5.08 1.48 -4.81
N LYS A 94 -4.02 1.72 -5.59
CA LYS A 94 -2.67 1.21 -5.31
C LYS A 94 -1.71 2.36 -5.04
N ARG A 95 -0.75 2.12 -4.16
CA ARG A 95 0.31 3.09 -3.82
C ARG A 95 1.66 2.41 -3.79
N VAL A 96 2.66 3.11 -4.30
CA VAL A 96 4.06 2.73 -4.10
C VAL A 96 4.46 3.14 -2.69
N LEU A 97 4.94 2.19 -1.90
CA LEU A 97 5.48 2.46 -0.57
C LEU A 97 6.95 2.87 -0.72
N THR A 98 7.31 4.03 -0.17
CA THR A 98 8.69 4.50 -0.07
C THR A 98 9.07 4.60 1.39
N THR A 99 10.24 4.07 1.75
CA THR A 99 10.70 4.02 3.14
C THR A 99 12.22 3.83 3.19
N THR A 100 12.75 3.54 4.36
CA THR A 100 14.17 3.20 4.56
C THR A 100 14.32 1.87 5.26
N LEU A 101 15.39 1.13 4.93
CA LEU A 101 15.84 -0.06 5.64
C LEU A 101 17.21 0.21 6.27
N LYS A 102 17.53 -0.48 7.36
CA LYS A 102 18.89 -0.48 7.92
C LYS A 102 19.74 -1.49 7.18
N ASN A 103 20.99 -1.14 6.85
CA ASN A 103 21.97 -2.10 6.40
C ASN A 103 22.76 -2.69 7.59
N ALA A 104 23.65 -3.63 7.32
CA ALA A 104 24.46 -4.31 8.34
C ALA A 104 25.35 -3.35 9.14
N ALA A 105 25.79 -2.22 8.54
CA ALA A 105 26.52 -1.14 9.23
C ALA A 105 25.60 -0.19 10.03
N GLY A 106 24.28 -0.41 10.05
CA GLY A 106 23.31 0.46 10.73
C GLY A 106 22.92 1.72 9.97
N LYS A 107 23.43 1.90 8.74
CA LYS A 107 23.08 3.04 7.88
C LYS A 107 21.69 2.85 7.26
N LEU A 108 20.93 3.93 7.10
CA LEU A 108 19.62 3.92 6.46
C LEU A 108 19.76 3.97 4.94
N VAL A 109 19.12 3.02 4.28
CA VAL A 109 19.10 2.86 2.82
C VAL A 109 17.70 3.15 2.32
N PRO A 110 17.51 4.12 1.40
CA PRO A 110 16.20 4.42 0.86
C PRO A 110 15.73 3.33 -0.09
N VAL A 111 14.50 2.89 0.09
CA VAL A 111 13.88 1.83 -0.70
C VAL A 111 12.44 2.19 -1.10
N LYS A 112 11.96 1.58 -2.15
CA LYS A 112 10.55 1.63 -2.57
C LYS A 112 10.05 0.25 -2.97
N THR A 113 8.74 0.07 -3.02
CA THR A 113 8.14 -1.11 -3.63
C THR A 113 8.29 -1.08 -5.16
N SER A 114 8.58 -2.22 -5.77
CA SER A 114 8.71 -2.38 -7.23
C SER A 114 7.41 -2.09 -7.98
N ALA A 115 6.27 -2.34 -7.33
CA ALA A 115 4.93 -2.05 -7.83
C ALA A 115 4.05 -1.45 -6.73
N GLY A 116 2.87 -0.94 -7.10
CA GLY A 116 1.90 -0.43 -6.12
C GLY A 116 1.25 -1.55 -5.33
N VAL A 117 1.24 -1.42 -4.01
CA VAL A 117 0.47 -2.26 -3.07
C VAL A 117 -0.92 -1.65 -2.84
N PRO A 118 -1.93 -2.43 -2.44
CA PRO A 118 -3.24 -1.89 -2.09
C PRO A 118 -3.12 -0.79 -1.02
N LYS A 119 -3.84 0.31 -1.21
CA LYS A 119 -3.77 1.47 -0.32
C LYS A 119 -4.06 1.12 1.14
N GLU A 120 -4.99 0.22 1.36
CA GLU A 120 -5.43 -0.24 2.68
C GLU A 120 -4.34 -1.01 3.42
N THR A 121 -3.41 -1.65 2.69
CA THR A 121 -2.34 -2.46 3.28
C THR A 121 -1.08 -1.66 3.63
N LEU A 122 -1.03 -0.37 3.33
CA LEU A 122 0.20 0.43 3.50
C LEU A 122 0.74 0.42 4.93
N LEU A 123 -0.12 0.57 5.94
CA LEU A 123 0.31 0.58 7.34
C LEU A 123 0.86 -0.79 7.74
N TRP A 124 0.16 -1.86 7.38
CA TRP A 124 0.65 -3.21 7.60
C TRP A 124 1.98 -3.48 6.87
N CYS A 125 2.13 -3.02 5.62
CA CYS A 125 3.43 -3.12 4.90
C CYS A 125 4.54 -2.40 5.67
N MET A 126 4.27 -1.23 6.26
CA MET A 126 5.24 -0.52 7.09
C MET A 126 5.61 -1.29 8.35
N ASP A 127 4.67 -1.98 8.98
CA ASP A 127 4.96 -2.80 10.17
C ASP A 127 5.83 -4.01 9.80
N VAL A 128 5.55 -4.65 8.65
CA VAL A 128 6.43 -5.70 8.09
C VAL A 128 7.84 -5.16 7.85
N VAL A 129 7.96 -3.99 7.22
CA VAL A 129 9.27 -3.35 6.94
C VAL A 129 10.06 -3.10 8.22
N ARG A 130 9.41 -2.64 9.28
CA ARG A 130 10.06 -2.40 10.59
C ARG A 130 10.62 -3.67 11.22
N GLY A 131 10.01 -4.83 10.94
CA GLY A 131 10.45 -6.13 11.41
C GLY A 131 11.48 -6.84 10.53
N LEU A 132 11.88 -6.25 9.40
CA LEU A 132 12.86 -6.87 8.51
C LEU A 132 14.26 -6.82 9.12
N PRO A 133 15.08 -7.88 8.92
CA PRO A 133 16.48 -7.87 9.31
C PRO A 133 17.26 -6.82 8.49
N PRO A 134 18.44 -6.39 8.99
CA PRO A 134 19.32 -5.51 8.23
C PRO A 134 19.67 -6.10 6.86
N ILE A 135 19.66 -5.25 5.82
CA ILE A 135 20.02 -5.66 4.46
C ILE A 135 21.54 -5.63 4.26
N PRO A 136 22.08 -6.37 3.27
CA PRO A 136 23.51 -6.32 2.93
C PRO A 136 23.97 -4.90 2.57
N GLU A 137 25.25 -4.63 2.80
CA GLU A 137 25.91 -3.40 2.36
C GLU A 137 26.22 -3.44 0.86
N GLY A 138 26.49 -2.27 0.27
CA GLY A 138 26.91 -2.17 -1.13
C GLY A 138 25.79 -2.37 -2.16
N LEU A 139 24.54 -2.31 -1.74
CA LEU A 139 23.43 -2.34 -2.69
C LEU A 139 23.29 -0.99 -3.40
N HIS A 140 23.35 -1.00 -4.74
CA HIS A 140 23.18 0.16 -5.59
C HIS A 140 21.72 0.40 -5.96
N CYS A 141 21.42 1.63 -6.40
CA CYS A 141 20.10 2.01 -6.90
C CYS A 141 19.58 1.03 -7.96
N GLY A 142 18.31 0.65 -7.88
CA GLY A 142 17.66 -0.32 -8.76
C GLY A 142 17.83 -1.80 -8.36
N LYS A 143 18.66 -2.12 -7.37
CA LYS A 143 18.79 -3.51 -6.88
C LYS A 143 17.68 -3.88 -5.91
N VAL A 144 17.25 -5.14 -5.95
CA VAL A 144 16.31 -5.70 -5.00
C VAL A 144 16.99 -5.85 -3.65
N ALA A 145 16.45 -5.17 -2.63
CA ALA A 145 16.93 -5.27 -1.26
C ALA A 145 16.30 -6.45 -0.52
N VAL A 146 14.99 -6.65 -0.72
CA VAL A 146 14.21 -7.77 -0.15
C VAL A 146 13.20 -8.23 -1.19
N SER A 147 13.18 -9.52 -1.49
CA SER A 147 12.21 -10.10 -2.42
C SER A 147 10.92 -10.44 -1.71
N ASP A 148 9.81 -9.98 -2.26
CA ASP A 148 8.43 -10.21 -1.81
C ASP A 148 8.21 -10.27 -0.28
N PRO A 149 8.59 -9.22 0.47
CA PRO A 149 8.46 -9.25 1.93
C PRO A 149 7.00 -9.30 2.40
N PHE A 150 6.07 -8.97 1.52
CA PHE A 150 4.63 -8.86 1.83
C PHE A 150 3.82 -10.07 1.38
N GLY A 151 4.38 -10.99 0.57
CA GLY A 151 3.61 -12.07 -0.08
C GLY A 151 2.62 -11.55 -1.12
N LEU A 152 2.89 -10.39 -1.71
CA LEU A 152 2.07 -9.73 -2.73
C LEU A 152 2.70 -9.74 -4.12
N GLY A 153 3.83 -10.45 -4.30
CA GLY A 153 4.63 -10.44 -5.53
C GLY A 153 5.30 -9.08 -5.79
N VAL A 154 5.60 -8.32 -4.74
CA VAL A 154 6.18 -6.97 -4.82
C VAL A 154 7.47 -6.91 -4.00
N ASP A 155 8.57 -6.55 -4.67
CA ASP A 155 9.90 -6.44 -4.04
C ASP A 155 10.13 -5.06 -3.42
N LEU A 156 11.08 -4.96 -2.49
CA LEU A 156 11.68 -3.71 -2.06
C LEU A 156 12.95 -3.45 -2.85
N VAL A 157 13.01 -2.32 -3.55
CA VAL A 157 14.11 -1.92 -4.45
C VAL A 157 14.80 -0.69 -3.90
N VAL A 158 16.13 -0.68 -3.92
CA VAL A 158 16.96 0.46 -3.50
C VAL A 158 16.74 1.64 -4.45
N THR A 159 16.59 2.86 -3.92
CA THR A 159 16.34 4.08 -4.70
C THR A 159 17.47 5.11 -4.63
N GLY A 160 18.50 4.86 -3.84
CA GLY A 160 19.67 5.73 -3.75
C GLY A 160 20.91 4.91 -3.42
N ASP A 161 22.08 5.39 -3.83
CA ASP A 161 23.35 4.74 -3.53
C ASP A 161 23.70 4.93 -2.04
N GLN A 162 24.44 3.94 -1.49
CA GLN A 162 24.84 3.88 -0.08
C GLN A 162 26.15 4.64 0.19
#